data_3f37fff2f620062553581fe676f0ab01
#
_entry.id   3f37fff2f620062553581fe676f0ab01
#
_cell.length_a   1.000
_cell.length_b   1.000
_cell.length_c   1.000
_cell.angle_alpha   90.00
_cell.angle_beta   90.00
_cell.angle_gamma   90.00
#
_symmetry.space_group_name_H-M   'P 1'
#
loop_
_entity.id
_entity.type
_entity.pdbx_description
1 polymer ?
#
loop_
_entity_poly.entity_id
_entity_poly.type
_entity_poly.pdbx_seq_one_letter_code
_entity_poly.pdbx_strand_id
1 'polypeptide(L)'
;MKRDIKKYYLYRYLVYRFQKLSCKTPTLKEIKPEIEERICLEAIRTTRKIILVLGILYVFLNSALFIYLRASDFQNPLFMMYTDYIDYLGQLINGEWGGSWRQKKTSFLMIAILALPIVLIEGSPFFLMVLLIGNWVLKRKIRFEREDKGVESHG
;
A
#
# COMPACT_ATOMS: atom_id res chain seq x y z
N MET A 1 -20.05 8.88 -11.26
CA MET A 1 -20.14 7.92 -10.13
C MET A 1 -19.14 8.34 -9.05
N LYS A 2 -19.56 9.09 -8.02
CA LYS A 2 -18.71 9.47 -6.87
C LYS A 2 -18.54 8.21 -6.01
N ARG A 3 -17.42 7.50 -6.16
CA ARG A 3 -17.08 6.40 -5.26
C ARG A 3 -16.98 6.95 -3.85
N ASP A 4 -17.69 6.31 -2.94
CA ASP A 4 -17.76 6.72 -1.53
C ASP A 4 -16.39 6.47 -0.86
N ILE A 5 -15.54 7.48 -0.92
CA ILE A 5 -14.13 7.42 -0.46
C ILE A 5 -14.08 7.05 1.04
N LYS A 6 -15.15 7.36 1.79
CA LYS A 6 -15.25 7.10 3.23
C LYS A 6 -15.24 5.60 3.58
N LYS A 7 -15.56 4.70 2.63
CA LYS A 7 -15.53 3.24 2.83
C LYS A 7 -14.13 2.62 2.78
N TYR A 8 -13.11 3.34 2.30
CA TYR A 8 -11.77 2.78 2.18
C TYR A 8 -11.04 2.71 3.51
N TYR A 9 -10.30 1.61 3.73
CA TYR A 9 -9.47 1.41 4.92
C TYR A 9 -8.48 2.56 5.14
N LEU A 10 -7.88 3.08 4.07
CA LEU A 10 -6.96 4.20 4.16
C LEU A 10 -7.62 5.46 4.73
N TYR A 11 -8.90 5.75 4.39
CA TYR A 11 -9.64 6.86 4.98
C TYR A 11 -9.80 6.68 6.49
N ARG A 12 -10.28 5.51 6.91
CA ARG A 12 -10.46 5.18 8.33
C ARG A 12 -9.14 5.28 9.10
N TYR A 13 -8.05 4.80 8.52
CA TYR A 13 -6.73 4.90 9.10
C TYR A 13 -6.29 6.37 9.26
N LEU A 14 -6.46 7.22 8.24
CA LEU A 14 -6.06 8.62 8.31
C LEU A 14 -6.92 9.42 9.30
N VAL A 15 -8.21 9.17 9.38
CA VAL A 15 -9.10 9.77 10.40
C VAL A 15 -8.64 9.36 11.82
N TYR A 16 -8.41 8.07 12.05
CA TYR A 16 -7.87 7.59 13.33
C TYR A 16 -6.54 8.26 13.68
N ARG A 17 -5.63 8.39 12.71
CA ARG A 17 -4.34 9.06 12.91
C ARG A 17 -4.50 10.56 13.19
N PHE A 18 -5.43 11.22 12.51
CA PHE A 18 -5.74 12.62 12.76
C PHE A 18 -6.24 12.80 14.20
N GLN A 19 -7.22 12.02 14.63
CA GLN A 19 -7.76 12.06 15.99
C GLN A 19 -6.67 11.79 17.04
N LYS A 20 -5.77 10.82 16.79
CA LYS A 20 -4.63 10.55 17.69
C LYS A 20 -3.66 11.73 17.76
N LEU A 21 -3.47 12.48 16.68
CA LEU A 21 -2.65 13.69 16.65
C LEU A 21 -3.36 14.86 17.35
N SER A 22 -4.66 15.02 17.18
CA SER A 22 -5.44 16.06 17.83
C SER A 22 -5.50 15.88 19.35
N CYS A 23 -5.48 14.62 19.85
CA CYS A 23 -5.37 14.36 21.29
C CYS A 23 -4.04 14.87 21.89
N LYS A 24 -2.96 14.88 21.09
CA LYS A 24 -1.63 15.32 21.54
C LYS A 24 -1.38 16.81 21.37
N THR A 25 -2.18 17.48 20.56
CA THR A 25 -1.97 18.89 20.19
C THR A 25 -3.27 19.67 20.40
N PRO A 26 -3.37 20.52 21.44
CA PRO A 26 -4.61 21.20 21.81
C PRO A 26 -5.17 22.06 20.67
N THR A 27 -4.31 22.72 19.89
CA THR A 27 -4.71 23.54 18.72
C THR A 27 -5.42 22.74 17.62
N LEU A 28 -5.28 21.41 17.58
CA LEU A 28 -5.98 20.55 16.61
C LEU A 28 -7.38 20.13 17.12
N LYS A 29 -7.66 20.26 18.42
CA LYS A 29 -8.98 19.94 18.99
C LYS A 29 -10.04 20.98 18.60
N GLU A 30 -9.63 22.20 18.30
CA GLU A 30 -10.51 23.31 17.91
C GLU A 30 -10.88 23.30 16.42
N ILE A 31 -10.31 22.35 15.64
CA ILE A 31 -10.62 22.23 14.22
C ILE A 31 -12.05 21.71 14.05
N LYS A 32 -12.86 22.46 13.28
CA LYS A 32 -14.22 22.03 12.92
C LYS A 32 -14.18 20.67 12.18
N PRO A 33 -15.17 19.79 12.41
CA PRO A 33 -15.21 18.46 11.77
C PRO A 33 -15.23 18.51 10.24
N GLU A 34 -15.77 19.56 9.66
CA GLU A 34 -15.75 19.78 8.21
C GLU A 34 -14.34 19.98 7.63
N ILE A 35 -13.48 20.68 8.38
CA ILE A 35 -12.09 20.92 8.02
C ILE A 35 -11.27 19.63 8.18
N GLU A 36 -11.52 18.86 9.25
CA GLU A 36 -10.92 17.55 9.46
C GLU A 36 -11.22 16.62 8.28
N GLU A 37 -12.49 16.54 7.86
CA GLU A 37 -12.89 15.72 6.72
C GLU A 37 -12.19 16.18 5.44
N ARG A 38 -12.13 17.49 5.18
CA ARG A 38 -11.46 18.07 4.00
C ARG A 38 -9.98 17.69 3.98
N ILE A 39 -9.26 17.89 5.10
CA ILE A 39 -7.84 17.52 5.22
C ILE A 39 -7.61 16.03 4.95
N CYS A 40 -8.43 15.17 5.54
CA CYS A 40 -8.32 13.72 5.34
C CYS A 40 -8.60 13.33 3.88
N LEU A 41 -9.60 13.91 3.23
CA LEU A 41 -9.92 13.64 1.82
C LEU A 41 -8.81 14.10 0.87
N GLU A 42 -8.24 15.27 1.11
CA GLU A 42 -7.11 15.77 0.33
C GLU A 42 -5.85 14.93 0.54
N ALA A 43 -5.58 14.55 1.80
CA ALA A 43 -4.47 13.65 2.11
C ALA A 43 -4.59 12.33 1.38
N ILE A 44 -5.80 11.73 1.28
CA ILE A 44 -6.02 10.50 0.51
C ILE A 44 -5.75 10.71 -0.97
N ARG A 45 -6.29 11.77 -1.56
CA ARG A 45 -6.09 12.04 -2.99
C ARG A 45 -4.61 12.17 -3.33
N THR A 46 -3.86 12.91 -2.51
CA THR A 46 -2.42 13.08 -2.68
C THR A 46 -1.67 11.77 -2.46
N THR A 47 -1.98 11.05 -1.39
CA THR A 47 -1.39 9.74 -1.07
C THR A 47 -1.59 8.74 -2.22
N ARG A 48 -2.80 8.66 -2.78
CA ARG A 48 -3.09 7.75 -3.91
C ARG A 48 -2.26 8.05 -5.14
N LYS A 49 -2.05 9.33 -5.48
CA LYS A 49 -1.20 9.71 -6.62
C LYS A 49 0.25 9.28 -6.40
N ILE A 50 0.78 9.56 -5.20
CA ILE A 50 2.16 9.20 -4.84
C ILE A 50 2.33 7.68 -4.83
N ILE A 51 1.39 6.94 -4.24
CA ILE A 51 1.43 5.47 -4.17
C ILE A 51 1.39 4.85 -5.56
N LEU A 52 0.60 5.40 -6.48
CA LEU A 52 0.52 4.88 -7.85
C LEU A 52 1.89 4.97 -8.53
N VAL A 53 2.55 6.13 -8.46
CA VAL A 53 3.87 6.33 -9.08
C VAL A 53 4.93 5.45 -8.41
N LEU A 54 4.96 5.45 -7.06
CA LEU A 54 5.92 4.64 -6.32
C LEU A 54 5.64 3.14 -6.44
N GLY A 55 4.38 2.73 -6.59
CA GLY A 55 4.00 1.34 -6.82
C GLY A 55 4.52 0.82 -8.16
N ILE A 56 4.37 1.61 -9.22
CA ILE A 56 4.94 1.26 -10.53
C ILE A 56 6.46 1.15 -10.43
N LEU A 57 7.12 2.13 -9.81
CA LEU A 57 8.56 2.12 -9.62
C LEU A 57 9.01 0.92 -8.79
N TYR A 58 8.28 0.59 -7.71
CA TYR A 58 8.54 -0.57 -6.85
C TYR A 58 8.51 -1.87 -7.65
N VAL A 59 7.46 -2.11 -8.45
CA VAL A 59 7.35 -3.30 -9.30
C VAL A 59 8.51 -3.37 -10.29
N PHE A 60 8.84 -2.24 -10.93
CA PHE A 60 9.94 -2.21 -11.90
C PHE A 60 11.29 -2.53 -11.27
N LEU A 61 11.60 -1.93 -10.12
CA LEU A 61 12.86 -2.16 -9.42
C LEU A 61 12.97 -3.59 -8.90
N ASN A 62 11.89 -4.16 -8.33
CA ASN A 62 11.90 -5.55 -7.86
C ASN A 62 12.07 -6.52 -9.03
N SER A 63 11.37 -6.31 -10.15
CA SER A 63 11.52 -7.15 -11.34
C SER A 63 12.95 -7.07 -11.90
N ALA A 64 13.51 -5.88 -12.01
CA ALA A 64 14.88 -5.70 -12.50
C ALA A 64 15.91 -6.34 -11.56
N LEU A 65 15.74 -6.16 -10.24
CA LEU A 65 16.62 -6.79 -9.23
C LEU A 65 16.52 -8.32 -9.30
N PHE A 66 15.32 -8.87 -9.40
CA PHE A 66 15.10 -10.30 -9.50
C PHE A 66 15.78 -10.89 -10.75
N ILE A 67 15.61 -10.25 -11.92
CA ILE A 67 16.25 -10.65 -13.15
C ILE A 67 17.78 -10.58 -13.04
N TYR A 68 18.30 -9.49 -12.46
CA TYR A 68 19.73 -9.30 -12.26
C TYR A 68 20.34 -10.36 -11.35
N LEU A 69 19.71 -10.65 -10.20
CA LEU A 69 20.18 -11.66 -9.26
C LEU A 69 20.15 -13.07 -9.88
N ARG A 70 19.13 -13.36 -10.68
CA ARG A 70 19.03 -14.65 -11.39
C ARG A 70 20.08 -14.78 -12.49
N ALA A 71 20.36 -13.70 -13.21
CA ALA A 71 21.37 -13.69 -14.28
C ALA A 71 22.83 -13.72 -13.75
N SER A 72 23.05 -13.25 -12.52
CA SER A 72 24.38 -13.21 -11.88
C SER A 72 24.74 -14.48 -11.10
N ASP A 73 23.98 -15.56 -11.23
CA ASP A 73 24.16 -16.81 -10.48
C ASP A 73 24.37 -16.59 -8.97
N PHE A 74 23.58 -15.69 -8.40
CA PHE A 74 23.65 -15.33 -7.00
C PHE A 74 23.36 -16.52 -6.09
N GLN A 75 24.43 -17.13 -5.54
CA GLN A 75 24.38 -18.34 -4.74
C GLN A 75 24.03 -18.08 -3.27
N ASN A 76 22.89 -17.46 -3.01
CA ASN A 76 22.37 -17.35 -1.66
C ASN A 76 21.29 -18.44 -1.44
N PRO A 77 21.41 -19.29 -0.40
CA PRO A 77 20.46 -20.37 -0.17
C PRO A 77 19.01 -19.92 -0.06
N LEU A 78 18.75 -18.76 0.57
CA LEU A 78 17.41 -18.20 0.69
C LEU A 78 16.86 -17.72 -0.66
N PHE A 79 17.73 -17.14 -1.49
CA PHE A 79 17.33 -16.70 -2.83
C PHE A 79 17.06 -17.90 -3.75
N MET A 80 17.90 -18.94 -3.69
CA MET A 80 17.67 -20.19 -4.44
C MET A 80 16.35 -20.84 -4.03
N MET A 81 16.09 -21.00 -2.73
CA MET A 81 14.82 -21.51 -2.22
C MET A 81 13.61 -20.68 -2.70
N TYR A 82 13.75 -19.37 -2.74
CA TYR A 82 12.71 -18.46 -3.21
C TYR A 82 12.47 -18.59 -4.73
N THR A 83 13.53 -18.66 -5.53
CA THR A 83 13.40 -18.88 -6.98
C THR A 83 12.81 -20.24 -7.33
N ASP A 84 13.26 -21.31 -6.66
CA ASP A 84 12.72 -22.66 -6.82
C ASP A 84 11.22 -22.68 -6.48
N TYR A 85 10.81 -21.94 -5.44
CA TYR A 85 9.41 -21.83 -5.07
C TYR A 85 8.58 -21.09 -6.12
N ILE A 86 9.12 -20.02 -6.72
CA ILE A 86 8.45 -19.30 -7.82
C ILE A 86 8.34 -20.19 -9.05
N ASP A 87 9.41 -20.90 -9.41
CA ASP A 87 9.41 -21.80 -10.56
C ASP A 87 8.42 -22.95 -10.37
N TYR A 88 8.32 -23.50 -9.16
CA TYR A 88 7.30 -24.49 -8.80
C TYR A 88 5.87 -23.94 -8.99
N LEU A 89 5.60 -22.72 -8.53
CA LEU A 89 4.30 -22.07 -8.76
C LEU A 89 4.04 -21.82 -10.24
N GLY A 90 5.06 -21.42 -11.00
CA GLY A 90 4.98 -21.25 -12.44
C GLY A 90 4.60 -22.54 -13.16
N GLN A 91 5.17 -23.66 -12.77
CA GLN A 91 4.81 -24.99 -13.30
C GLN A 91 3.37 -25.37 -12.97
N LEU A 92 2.89 -25.08 -11.75
CA LEU A 92 1.50 -25.31 -11.38
C LEU A 92 0.51 -24.46 -12.19
N ILE A 93 0.89 -23.22 -12.50
CA ILE A 93 0.07 -22.30 -13.31
C ILE A 93 0.02 -22.75 -14.78
N ASN A 94 1.17 -23.17 -15.32
CA ASN A 94 1.32 -23.61 -16.70
C ASN A 94 0.90 -25.06 -16.93
N GLY A 95 0.66 -25.84 -15.85
CA GLY A 95 0.17 -27.20 -15.93
C GLY A 95 -1.17 -27.27 -16.65
N GLU A 96 -1.41 -28.35 -17.38
CA GLU A 96 -2.69 -28.60 -18.05
C GLU A 96 -3.81 -28.61 -17.01
N TRP A 97 -4.59 -27.57 -16.99
CA TRP A 97 -5.82 -27.47 -16.18
C TRP A 97 -6.90 -28.37 -16.77
N GLY A 98 -6.49 -29.62 -17.03
CA GLY A 98 -7.35 -30.66 -17.57
C GLY A 98 -8.52 -30.93 -16.64
N GLY A 99 -9.65 -31.35 -17.21
CA GLY A 99 -10.78 -31.82 -16.44
C GLY A 99 -11.93 -30.84 -16.23
N SER A 100 -12.80 -31.21 -15.30
CA SER A 100 -14.05 -30.51 -15.02
C SER A 100 -13.85 -29.12 -14.38
N TRP A 101 -14.87 -28.29 -14.44
CA TRP A 101 -14.91 -26.97 -13.77
C TRP A 101 -14.60 -27.03 -12.26
N ARG A 102 -14.93 -28.14 -11.61
CA ARG A 102 -14.63 -28.36 -10.18
C ARG A 102 -13.13 -28.50 -9.94
N GLN A 103 -12.45 -29.25 -10.78
CA GLN A 103 -10.98 -29.43 -10.69
C GLN A 103 -10.25 -28.10 -10.92
N LYS A 104 -10.68 -27.32 -11.91
CA LYS A 104 -10.13 -25.99 -12.18
C LYS A 104 -10.27 -25.05 -10.99
N LYS A 105 -11.43 -25.02 -10.32
CA LYS A 105 -11.63 -24.19 -9.11
C LYS A 105 -10.73 -24.62 -7.95
N THR A 106 -10.58 -25.93 -7.74
CA THR A 106 -9.74 -26.46 -6.66
C THR A 106 -8.27 -26.14 -6.91
N SER A 107 -7.80 -26.28 -8.15
CA SER A 107 -6.44 -25.94 -8.55
C SER A 107 -6.18 -24.43 -8.39
N PHE A 108 -7.12 -23.57 -8.78
CA PHE A 108 -7.00 -22.13 -8.57
C PHE A 108 -6.91 -21.76 -7.09
N LEU A 109 -7.74 -22.36 -6.24
CA LEU A 109 -7.70 -22.15 -4.80
C LEU A 109 -6.35 -22.59 -4.21
N MET A 110 -5.84 -23.74 -4.65
CA MET A 110 -4.54 -24.25 -4.21
C MET A 110 -3.40 -23.31 -4.60
N ILE A 111 -3.38 -22.82 -5.84
CA ILE A 111 -2.39 -21.85 -6.31
C ILE A 111 -2.50 -20.55 -5.51
N ALA A 112 -3.72 -20.06 -5.25
CA ALA A 112 -3.92 -18.84 -4.46
C ALA A 112 -3.37 -18.99 -3.03
N ILE A 113 -3.57 -20.15 -2.40
CA ILE A 113 -3.02 -20.44 -1.05
C ILE A 113 -1.49 -20.52 -1.11
N LEU A 114 -0.94 -21.22 -2.08
CA LEU A 114 0.50 -21.36 -2.24
C LEU A 114 1.19 -20.06 -2.63
N ALA A 115 0.51 -19.14 -3.32
CA ALA A 115 1.03 -17.81 -3.63
C ALA A 115 1.05 -16.85 -2.43
N LEU A 116 0.30 -17.14 -1.36
CA LEU A 116 0.20 -16.29 -0.17
C LEU A 116 1.56 -15.87 0.43
N PRO A 117 2.55 -16.78 0.65
CA PRO A 117 3.85 -16.39 1.19
C PRO A 117 4.57 -15.36 0.32
N ILE A 118 4.55 -15.51 -1.01
CA ILE A 118 5.16 -14.54 -1.93
C ILE A 118 4.45 -13.19 -1.83
N VAL A 119 3.11 -13.19 -1.85
CA VAL A 119 2.32 -11.96 -1.72
C VAL A 119 2.60 -11.26 -0.39
N LEU A 120 2.81 -11.99 0.69
CA LEU A 120 3.16 -11.42 1.99
C LEU A 120 4.57 -10.85 2.01
N ILE A 121 5.55 -11.57 1.46
CA ILE A 121 6.96 -11.12 1.40
C ILE A 121 7.08 -9.88 0.53
N GLU A 122 6.55 -9.92 -0.69
CA GLU A 122 6.64 -8.81 -1.65
C GLU A 122 5.67 -7.66 -1.32
N GLY A 123 4.51 -7.96 -0.77
CA GLY A 123 3.47 -6.97 -0.47
C GLY A 123 3.68 -6.22 0.84
N SER A 124 4.36 -6.81 1.83
CA SER A 124 4.52 -6.20 3.15
C SER A 124 5.34 -4.90 3.12
N PRO A 125 6.47 -4.79 2.41
CA PRO A 125 7.22 -3.53 2.29
C PRO A 125 6.39 -2.46 1.60
N PHE A 126 5.63 -2.84 0.57
CA PHE A 126 4.74 -1.92 -0.13
C PHE A 126 3.62 -1.42 0.77
N PHE A 127 3.00 -2.28 1.56
CA PHE A 127 1.97 -1.91 2.52
C PHE A 127 2.49 -0.95 3.60
N LEU A 128 3.67 -1.21 4.14
CA LEU A 128 4.34 -0.31 5.09
C LEU A 128 4.62 1.06 4.46
N MET A 129 5.10 1.09 3.22
CA MET A 129 5.32 2.32 2.47
C MET A 129 4.03 3.13 2.31
N VAL A 130 2.90 2.49 2.00
CA VAL A 130 1.58 3.14 1.90
C VAL A 130 1.19 3.82 3.21
N LEU A 131 1.38 3.14 4.34
CA LEU A 131 1.07 3.70 5.67
C LEU A 131 1.98 4.88 6.04
N LEU A 132 3.28 4.78 5.74
CA LEU A 132 4.27 5.83 6.02
C LEU A 132 3.97 7.08 5.18
N ILE A 133 3.72 6.92 3.88
CA ILE A 133 3.38 8.03 2.97
C ILE A 133 2.07 8.68 3.41
N GLY A 134 1.03 7.89 3.71
CA GLY A 134 -0.24 8.41 4.18
C GLY A 134 -0.09 9.26 5.44
N ASN A 135 0.69 8.80 6.40
CA ASN A 135 0.97 9.52 7.64
C ASN A 135 1.81 10.79 7.40
N TRP A 136 2.79 10.74 6.50
CA TRP A 136 3.62 11.88 6.12
C TRP A 136 2.80 12.97 5.42
N VAL A 137 1.98 12.59 4.44
CA VAL A 137 1.09 13.51 3.71
C VAL A 137 0.08 14.16 4.65
N LEU A 138 -0.52 13.39 5.58
CA LEU A 138 -1.44 13.90 6.57
C LEU A 138 -0.78 14.97 7.45
N LYS A 139 0.41 14.68 8.00
CA LYS A 139 1.15 15.64 8.82
C LYS A 139 1.49 16.92 8.06
N ARG A 140 1.87 16.80 6.78
CA ARG A 140 2.18 17.94 5.92
C ARG A 140 0.95 18.81 5.68
N LYS A 141 -0.22 18.20 5.41
CA LYS A 141 -1.48 18.93 5.22
C LYS A 141 -1.93 19.68 6.49
N ILE A 142 -1.81 19.03 7.65
CA ILE A 142 -2.10 19.68 8.94
C ILE A 142 -1.19 20.90 9.17
N ARG A 143 0.10 20.80 8.81
CA ARG A 143 1.04 21.91 8.95
C ARG A 143 0.64 23.09 8.10
N PHE A 144 0.31 22.90 6.83
CA PHE A 144 -0.14 23.98 5.94
C PHE A 144 -1.40 24.65 6.43
N GLU A 145 -2.39 23.91 6.89
CA GLU A 145 -3.63 24.49 7.42
C GLU A 145 -3.40 25.33 8.69
N ARG A 146 -2.33 25.06 9.45
CA ARG A 146 -1.92 25.87 10.60
C ARG A 146 -1.24 27.17 10.18
N GLU A 147 -0.37 27.10 9.18
CA GLU A 147 0.36 28.26 8.68
C GLU A 147 -0.62 29.27 8.09
N ASP A 148 -1.61 28.81 7.29
CA ASP A 148 -2.66 29.67 6.73
C ASP A 148 -3.47 30.39 7.83
N LYS A 149 -3.86 29.69 8.89
CA LYS A 149 -4.61 30.30 10.02
C LYS A 149 -3.76 31.23 10.89
N GLY A 150 -2.46 30.99 10.98
CA GLY A 150 -1.52 31.86 11.70
C GLY A 150 -1.33 33.21 11.01
N VAL A 151 -1.40 33.25 9.68
CA VAL A 151 -1.29 34.48 8.91
C VAL A 151 -2.56 35.32 9.01
N GLU A 152 -3.75 34.71 9.07
CA GLU A 152 -5.04 35.41 9.22
C GLU A 152 -5.21 36.06 10.64
N SER A 153 -4.48 35.59 11.65
CA SER A 153 -4.58 36.10 13.01
C SER A 153 -3.68 37.32 13.28
N HIS A 154 -2.84 37.74 12.35
CA HIS A 154 -1.90 38.88 12.46
C HIS A 154 -2.15 40.00 11.43
N GLY A 155 -3.21 39.95 10.67
CA GLY A 155 -3.72 41.01 9.81
C GLY A 155 -4.99 41.60 10.38
#